data_a6d8793637658cfee0c8fb6a9d449f57
#
_entry.id   a6d8793637658cfee0c8fb6a9d449f57
#
_cell.length_a   1.000
_cell.length_b   1.000
_cell.length_c   1.000
_cell.angle_alpha   90.00
_cell.angle_beta   90.00
_cell.angle_gamma   90.00
#
_symmetry.space_group_name_H-M   'P 1'
#
loop_
_entity.id
_entity.type
_entity.pdbx_description
1 polymer ?
#
loop_
_entity_poly.entity_id
_entity_poly.type
_entity_poly.pdbx_seq_one_letter_code
_entity_poly.pdbx_strand_id
1 'polypeptide(L)'
;VNGVDCMVVCNDATVKGGTYYPMTVKKHLRAQEIAQQNHLPCIYLVDSGGANLPNQDDVFPDKEHFGRIFYNQANMSAQGIAQIAVVMGSCTAGGAYVPAMSDETIIVKNQGTIFLGGPPLVKAAIGEIVSAEDLGGGDVHTRLSGVADHLAQNDAHALSLAREAVSRLNRRKTPQANLIPARPPLYDPQEIYGVIPSDTRKPYDVHEIIARLVDGSEFHEFKARFGSTLVCGFAHIEGMPVGIVANNGVLFSESAQKGAHFIELCCQRKIPRSEEHTSELQSRETISYAVF
;
A
#
# COMPACT_ATOMS: atom_id res chain seq x y z
N VAL A 1 11.85 2.83 5.70
CA VAL A 1 12.88 3.88 5.60
C VAL A 1 13.19 4.33 7.02
N ASN A 2 14.46 4.26 7.44
CA ASN A 2 14.89 4.64 8.81
C ASN A 2 14.03 4.03 9.94
N GLY A 3 13.66 2.76 9.81
CA GLY A 3 12.81 2.07 10.79
C GLY A 3 11.30 2.40 10.71
N VAL A 4 10.90 3.22 9.74
CA VAL A 4 9.49 3.54 9.47
C VAL A 4 9.04 2.80 8.22
N ASP A 5 7.92 2.08 8.31
CA ASP A 5 7.26 1.51 7.15
C ASP A 5 6.67 2.63 6.29
N CYS A 6 6.99 2.64 5.00
CA CYS A 6 6.55 3.67 4.06
C CYS A 6 5.98 3.01 2.80
N MET A 7 5.03 3.66 2.18
CA MET A 7 4.60 3.34 0.83
C MET A 7 5.47 4.11 -0.16
N VAL A 8 6.17 3.40 -1.05
CA VAL A 8 6.97 4.03 -2.11
C VAL A 8 6.29 3.84 -3.45
N VAL A 9 6.03 4.93 -4.13
CA VAL A 9 5.47 4.96 -5.49
C VAL A 9 6.51 5.58 -6.41
N CYS A 10 6.95 4.85 -7.43
CA CYS A 10 8.02 5.25 -8.32
C CYS A 10 7.56 5.19 -9.78
N ASN A 11 7.81 6.25 -10.54
CA ASN A 11 7.65 6.22 -11.99
C ASN A 11 8.91 5.63 -12.65
N ASP A 12 8.72 4.81 -13.67
CA ASP A 12 9.79 4.33 -14.55
C ASP A 12 9.80 5.15 -15.84
N ALA A 13 10.65 6.16 -15.90
CA ALA A 13 10.76 7.05 -17.06
C ALA A 13 11.30 6.34 -18.31
N THR A 14 11.96 5.18 -18.17
CA THR A 14 12.40 4.38 -19.33
C THR A 14 11.25 3.79 -20.11
N VAL A 15 10.07 3.69 -19.47
CA VAL A 15 8.83 3.20 -20.08
C VAL A 15 7.92 4.38 -20.40
N LYS A 16 7.91 4.81 -21.68
CA LYS A 16 7.04 5.89 -22.18
C LYS A 16 7.11 7.19 -21.35
N GLY A 17 8.30 7.54 -20.85
CA GLY A 17 8.51 8.75 -20.06
C GLY A 17 7.75 8.75 -18.73
N GLY A 18 7.57 7.61 -18.09
CA GLY A 18 6.84 7.50 -16.83
C GLY A 18 5.35 7.85 -16.90
N THR A 19 4.77 7.84 -18.12
CA THR A 19 3.38 8.24 -18.37
C THR A 19 2.38 7.28 -17.75
N TYR A 20 1.29 7.81 -17.23
CA TYR A 20 0.21 7.04 -16.61
C TYR A 20 -0.74 6.46 -17.66
N TYR A 21 -0.81 5.14 -17.71
CA TYR A 21 -1.82 4.35 -18.42
C TYR A 21 -2.95 3.95 -17.46
N PRO A 22 -4.08 3.42 -17.92
CA PRO A 22 -5.18 3.00 -17.04
C PRO A 22 -4.75 2.08 -15.90
N MET A 23 -3.90 1.09 -16.19
CA MET A 23 -3.37 0.17 -15.18
C MET A 23 -2.39 0.84 -14.22
N THR A 24 -1.61 1.82 -14.69
CA THR A 24 -0.71 2.60 -13.82
C THR A 24 -1.49 3.41 -12.81
N VAL A 25 -2.62 4.01 -13.22
CA VAL A 25 -3.54 4.72 -12.34
C VAL A 25 -4.09 3.79 -11.26
N LYS A 26 -4.63 2.63 -11.65
CA LYS A 26 -5.16 1.63 -10.70
C LYS A 26 -4.10 1.18 -9.70
N LYS A 27 -2.88 0.95 -10.15
CA LYS A 27 -1.75 0.57 -9.29
C LYS A 27 -1.40 1.66 -8.29
N HIS A 28 -1.38 2.92 -8.72
CA HIS A 28 -1.12 4.05 -7.82
C HIS A 28 -2.25 4.22 -6.79
N LEU A 29 -3.50 4.18 -7.22
CA LEU A 29 -4.67 4.26 -6.33
C LEU A 29 -4.63 3.14 -5.28
N ARG A 30 -4.30 1.91 -5.69
CA ARG A 30 -4.17 0.79 -4.76
C ARG A 30 -3.04 0.99 -3.75
N ALA A 31 -1.90 1.54 -4.18
CA ALA A 31 -0.81 1.88 -3.26
C ALA A 31 -1.26 2.92 -2.22
N GLN A 32 -1.97 3.97 -2.64
CA GLN A 32 -2.52 4.97 -1.72
C GLN A 32 -3.55 4.39 -0.77
N GLU A 33 -4.43 3.50 -1.24
CA GLU A 33 -5.41 2.81 -0.40
C GLU A 33 -4.73 2.00 0.72
N ILE A 34 -3.72 1.20 0.37
CA ILE A 34 -2.92 0.45 1.35
C ILE A 34 -2.22 1.39 2.33
N ALA A 35 -1.64 2.48 1.84
CA ALA A 35 -0.99 3.48 2.67
C ALA A 35 -1.97 4.12 3.65
N GLN A 36 -3.16 4.48 3.20
CA GLN A 36 -4.21 5.08 4.04
C GLN A 36 -4.68 4.12 5.12
N GLN A 37 -4.99 2.86 4.76
CA GLN A 37 -5.46 1.84 5.69
C GLN A 37 -4.45 1.52 6.79
N ASN A 38 -3.16 1.57 6.46
CA ASN A 38 -2.07 1.27 7.38
C ASN A 38 -1.38 2.53 7.94
N HIS A 39 -1.88 3.72 7.62
CA HIS A 39 -1.27 4.99 8.00
C HIS A 39 0.21 5.07 7.62
N LEU A 40 0.59 4.60 6.42
CA LEU A 40 1.98 4.63 5.95
C LEU A 40 2.30 5.97 5.29
N PRO A 41 3.37 6.66 5.68
CA PRO A 41 3.88 7.78 4.91
C PRO A 41 4.13 7.39 3.46
N CYS A 42 3.75 8.24 2.51
CA CYS A 42 3.97 8.02 1.09
C CYS A 42 5.22 8.75 0.63
N ILE A 43 6.07 8.06 -0.11
CA ILE A 43 7.22 8.63 -0.80
C ILE A 43 6.99 8.44 -2.30
N TYR A 44 6.89 9.54 -3.03
CA TYR A 44 6.72 9.55 -4.48
C TYR A 44 8.04 9.89 -5.14
N LEU A 45 8.65 8.94 -5.85
CA LEU A 45 9.81 9.19 -6.72
C LEU A 45 9.28 9.51 -8.11
N VAL A 46 9.25 10.80 -8.45
CA VAL A 46 8.47 11.29 -9.59
C VAL A 46 9.38 11.61 -10.77
N ASP A 47 9.09 10.97 -11.89
CA ASP A 47 9.60 11.29 -13.22
C ASP A 47 8.51 10.88 -14.22
N SER A 48 7.62 11.81 -14.56
CA SER A 48 6.37 11.46 -15.27
C SER A 48 5.89 12.55 -16.21
N GLY A 49 5.67 12.19 -17.45
CA GLY A 49 4.99 13.02 -18.44
C GLY A 49 3.48 13.23 -18.22
N GLY A 50 2.94 12.73 -17.10
CA GLY A 50 1.50 12.83 -16.81
C GLY A 50 0.69 11.69 -17.42
N ALA A 51 -0.57 11.94 -17.78
CA ALA A 51 -1.44 10.93 -18.34
C ALA A 51 -1.15 10.63 -19.82
N ASN A 52 -1.33 9.38 -20.23
CA ASN A 52 -1.25 8.99 -21.63
C ASN A 52 -2.47 9.51 -22.41
N LEU A 53 -2.27 10.54 -23.21
CA LEU A 53 -3.34 11.24 -23.93
C LEU A 53 -4.13 10.34 -24.92
N PRO A 54 -3.52 9.38 -25.65
CA PRO A 54 -4.29 8.46 -26.49
C PRO A 54 -5.30 7.58 -25.73
N ASN A 55 -5.10 7.38 -24.43
CA ASN A 55 -5.99 6.61 -23.55
C ASN A 55 -6.72 7.50 -22.53
N GLN A 56 -6.93 8.78 -22.84
CA GLN A 56 -7.51 9.72 -21.88
C GLN A 56 -8.93 9.36 -21.44
N ASP A 57 -9.70 8.70 -22.27
CA ASP A 57 -11.04 8.18 -21.98
C ASP A 57 -11.04 7.12 -20.87
N ASP A 58 -9.97 6.33 -20.76
CA ASP A 58 -9.77 5.33 -19.70
C ASP A 58 -8.97 5.87 -18.48
N VAL A 59 -8.48 7.11 -18.53
CA VAL A 59 -7.61 7.68 -17.50
C VAL A 59 -8.27 8.81 -16.72
N PHE A 60 -9.15 9.62 -17.31
CA PHE A 60 -9.68 10.82 -16.69
C PHE A 60 -11.14 10.78 -16.19
N PRO A 61 -12.13 10.19 -16.92
CA PRO A 61 -13.54 10.56 -16.75
C PRO A 61 -14.22 9.98 -15.51
N ASP A 62 -13.68 8.95 -14.86
CA ASP A 62 -14.30 8.32 -13.70
C ASP A 62 -13.65 8.77 -12.38
N LYS A 63 -14.39 8.60 -11.28
CA LYS A 63 -13.93 8.93 -9.92
C LYS A 63 -12.72 8.10 -9.48
N GLU A 64 -12.55 6.89 -10.00
CA GLU A 64 -11.40 6.00 -9.70
C GLU A 64 -10.33 6.09 -10.80
N HIS A 65 -10.24 7.23 -11.46
CA HIS A 65 -9.24 7.55 -12.45
C HIS A 65 -8.15 8.49 -11.91
N PHE A 66 -7.39 9.12 -12.79
CA PHE A 66 -6.19 9.88 -12.45
C PHE A 66 -6.42 10.99 -11.42
N GLY A 67 -7.56 11.69 -11.51
CA GLY A 67 -7.92 12.74 -10.55
C GLY A 67 -8.09 12.24 -9.11
N ARG A 68 -8.42 10.96 -8.93
CA ARG A 68 -8.53 10.35 -7.61
C ARG A 68 -7.20 10.30 -6.87
N ILE A 69 -6.07 10.19 -7.58
CA ILE A 69 -4.73 10.23 -6.98
C ILE A 69 -4.55 11.49 -6.14
N PHE A 70 -4.94 12.63 -6.69
CA PHE A 70 -4.80 13.95 -6.04
C PHE A 70 -5.78 14.11 -4.87
N TYR A 71 -7.00 13.66 -5.06
CA TYR A 71 -7.99 13.62 -3.99
C TYR A 71 -7.49 12.78 -2.79
N ASN A 72 -6.97 11.59 -3.05
CA ASN A 72 -6.43 10.72 -2.01
C ASN A 72 -5.23 11.38 -1.32
N GLN A 73 -4.31 11.97 -2.08
CA GLN A 73 -3.12 12.64 -1.54
C GLN A 73 -3.51 13.76 -0.58
N ALA A 74 -4.44 14.64 -0.97
CA ALA A 74 -4.92 15.71 -0.10
C ALA A 74 -5.62 15.20 1.15
N ASN A 75 -6.46 14.15 1.03
CA ASN A 75 -7.16 13.57 2.18
C ASN A 75 -6.23 12.82 3.13
N MET A 76 -5.21 12.13 2.60
CA MET A 76 -4.21 11.44 3.41
C MET A 76 -3.36 12.45 4.19
N SER A 77 -2.93 13.55 3.57
CA SER A 77 -2.26 14.67 4.24
C SER A 77 -3.14 15.23 5.37
N ALA A 78 -4.41 15.48 5.11
CA ALA A 78 -5.36 15.96 6.13
C ALA A 78 -5.55 14.96 7.31
N GLN A 79 -5.30 13.67 7.10
CA GLN A 79 -5.30 12.63 8.12
C GLN A 79 -3.96 12.48 8.86
N GLY A 80 -2.97 13.31 8.55
CA GLY A 80 -1.63 13.23 9.12
C GLY A 80 -0.76 12.11 8.53
N ILE A 81 -1.14 11.59 7.36
CA ILE A 81 -0.32 10.62 6.61
C ILE A 81 0.57 11.41 5.68
N ALA A 82 1.84 11.53 6.04
CA ALA A 82 2.80 12.38 5.33
C ALA A 82 2.97 11.98 3.86
N GLN A 83 3.00 12.99 3.00
CA GLN A 83 3.15 12.90 1.55
C GLN A 83 4.47 13.57 1.17
N ILE A 84 5.48 12.79 0.79
CA ILE A 84 6.83 13.28 0.45
C ILE A 84 7.09 13.01 -1.02
N ALA A 85 7.40 14.04 -1.80
CA ALA A 85 7.76 13.87 -3.21
C ALA A 85 9.25 14.11 -3.44
N VAL A 86 9.82 13.33 -4.34
CA VAL A 86 11.20 13.49 -4.83
C VAL A 86 11.13 13.60 -6.35
N VAL A 87 11.38 14.79 -6.86
CA VAL A 87 11.34 15.09 -8.29
C VAL A 87 12.70 14.77 -8.89
N MET A 88 12.77 13.60 -9.53
CA MET A 88 14.03 13.04 -10.08
C MET A 88 14.13 13.19 -11.60
N GLY A 89 13.10 13.74 -12.22
CA GLY A 89 13.08 13.98 -13.66
C GLY A 89 11.97 14.97 -14.04
N SER A 90 11.49 14.87 -15.26
CA SER A 90 10.47 15.79 -15.77
C SER A 90 9.08 15.46 -15.24
N CYS A 91 8.50 16.35 -14.45
CA CYS A 91 7.12 16.27 -13.99
C CYS A 91 6.26 17.24 -14.78
N THR A 92 5.51 16.71 -15.76
CA THR A 92 4.74 17.52 -16.70
C THR A 92 3.25 17.25 -16.56
N ALA A 93 2.43 18.27 -16.79
CA ALA A 93 0.95 18.21 -16.77
C ALA A 93 0.42 17.57 -15.47
N GLY A 94 -0.33 16.47 -15.55
CA GLY A 94 -0.81 15.75 -14.37
C GLY A 94 0.30 15.20 -13.46
N GLY A 95 1.49 14.90 -14.01
CA GLY A 95 2.66 14.50 -13.23
C GLY A 95 3.22 15.60 -12.32
N ALA A 96 2.96 16.86 -12.64
CA ALA A 96 3.37 18.02 -11.84
C ALA A 96 2.55 18.18 -10.55
N TYR A 97 1.32 17.65 -10.52
CA TYR A 97 0.46 17.79 -9.34
C TYR A 97 0.94 16.94 -8.16
N VAL A 98 1.50 15.76 -8.42
CA VAL A 98 1.98 14.88 -7.34
C VAL A 98 2.99 15.60 -6.43
N PRO A 99 4.09 16.18 -6.93
CA PRO A 99 4.98 16.96 -6.08
C PRO A 99 4.36 18.24 -5.55
N ALA A 100 3.59 18.98 -6.37
CA ALA A 100 3.02 20.25 -5.94
C ALA A 100 1.98 20.12 -4.81
N MET A 101 1.38 18.95 -4.62
CA MET A 101 0.39 18.65 -3.58
C MET A 101 0.98 17.82 -2.42
N SER A 102 2.26 17.52 -2.45
CA SER A 102 2.94 16.82 -1.35
C SER A 102 3.18 17.79 -0.18
N ASP A 103 3.29 17.23 1.03
CA ASP A 103 3.57 18.01 2.24
C ASP A 103 5.01 18.51 2.25
N GLU A 104 5.91 17.74 1.61
CA GLU A 104 7.32 18.10 1.48
C GLU A 104 7.85 17.62 0.12
N THR A 105 8.50 18.52 -0.61
CA THR A 105 8.97 18.26 -1.98
C THR A 105 10.47 18.55 -2.12
N ILE A 106 11.16 17.53 -2.60
CA ILE A 106 12.61 17.56 -2.91
C ILE A 106 12.75 17.55 -4.43
N ILE A 107 13.58 18.43 -4.98
CA ILE A 107 13.83 18.49 -6.43
C ILE A 107 15.32 18.37 -6.73
N VAL A 108 15.67 17.56 -7.75
CA VAL A 108 17.05 17.39 -8.18
C VAL A 108 17.46 18.51 -9.14
N LYS A 109 18.51 19.21 -8.80
CA LYS A 109 19.06 20.33 -9.56
C LYS A 109 19.44 19.92 -10.99
N ASN A 110 19.09 20.74 -11.98
CA ASN A 110 19.39 20.54 -13.41
C ASN A 110 18.85 19.22 -13.99
N GLN A 111 17.93 18.56 -13.29
CA GLN A 111 17.35 17.29 -13.71
C GLN A 111 15.84 17.28 -13.47
N GLY A 112 15.41 17.60 -12.24
CA GLY A 112 14.01 17.70 -11.88
C GLY A 112 13.36 18.97 -12.41
N THR A 113 12.17 18.83 -13.01
CA THR A 113 11.36 19.98 -13.43
C THR A 113 9.90 19.77 -13.09
N ILE A 114 9.19 20.84 -12.75
CA ILE A 114 7.75 20.84 -12.47
C ILE A 114 7.11 21.95 -13.30
N PHE A 115 6.25 21.60 -14.25
CA PHE A 115 5.47 22.56 -15.01
C PHE A 115 4.22 21.91 -15.62
N LEU A 116 3.16 22.69 -15.84
CA LEU A 116 1.94 22.19 -16.48
C LEU A 116 2.14 22.00 -17.99
N GLY A 117 2.90 22.89 -18.61
CA GLY A 117 3.28 22.81 -20.02
C GLY A 117 4.77 23.05 -20.18
N GLY A 118 5.47 22.13 -20.84
CA GLY A 118 6.90 22.26 -21.09
C GLY A 118 7.27 23.33 -22.12
N PRO A 119 8.57 23.63 -22.32
CA PRO A 119 9.05 24.65 -23.23
C PRO A 119 8.47 24.61 -24.64
N PRO A 120 8.25 23.43 -25.28
CA PRO A 120 7.62 23.38 -26.60
C PRO A 120 6.18 23.93 -26.62
N LEU A 121 5.42 23.68 -25.55
CA LEU A 121 4.03 24.16 -25.45
C LEU A 121 4.02 25.68 -25.19
N VAL A 122 4.88 26.18 -24.33
CA VAL A 122 5.05 27.62 -24.08
C VAL A 122 5.38 28.35 -25.38
N LYS A 123 6.36 27.84 -26.14
CA LYS A 123 6.71 28.40 -27.45
C LYS A 123 5.55 28.39 -28.43
N ALA A 124 4.77 27.32 -28.48
CA ALA A 124 3.61 27.22 -29.36
C ALA A 124 2.47 28.15 -28.96
N ALA A 125 2.26 28.36 -27.66
CA ALA A 125 1.14 29.15 -27.13
C ALA A 125 1.40 30.65 -27.17
N ILE A 126 2.61 31.12 -26.82
CA ILE A 126 2.92 32.55 -26.65
C ILE A 126 4.21 32.98 -27.37
N GLY A 127 4.88 32.10 -28.10
CA GLY A 127 6.11 32.39 -28.85
C GLY A 127 7.38 32.54 -27.99
N GLU A 128 7.29 32.38 -26.68
CA GLU A 128 8.43 32.51 -25.78
C GLU A 128 9.36 31.31 -25.88
N ILE A 129 10.67 31.57 -25.92
CA ILE A 129 11.72 30.56 -25.91
C ILE A 129 12.36 30.56 -24.52
N VAL A 130 12.10 29.50 -23.74
CA VAL A 130 12.58 29.34 -22.37
C VAL A 130 13.19 27.95 -22.21
N SER A 131 14.24 27.82 -21.39
CA SER A 131 14.77 26.49 -21.03
C SER A 131 13.85 25.80 -20.01
N ALA A 132 13.93 24.46 -19.91
CA ALA A 132 13.18 23.70 -18.91
C ALA A 132 13.57 24.10 -17.47
N GLU A 133 14.85 24.37 -17.24
CA GLU A 133 15.36 24.80 -15.93
C GLU A 133 14.85 26.21 -15.56
N ASP A 134 14.82 27.15 -16.51
CA ASP A 134 14.31 28.51 -16.25
C ASP A 134 12.80 28.56 -16.15
N LEU A 135 12.08 27.63 -16.79
CA LEU A 135 10.62 27.53 -16.74
C LEU A 135 10.12 26.91 -15.43
N GLY A 136 10.75 25.83 -14.97
CA GLY A 136 10.27 25.10 -13.81
C GLY A 136 11.30 24.13 -13.24
N GLY A 137 12.57 24.51 -13.25
CA GLY A 137 13.64 23.72 -12.66
C GLY A 137 13.79 23.92 -11.16
N GLY A 138 14.80 23.25 -10.61
CA GLY A 138 15.04 23.22 -9.17
C GLY A 138 15.27 24.58 -8.52
N ASP A 139 16.04 25.47 -9.16
CA ASP A 139 16.28 26.81 -8.65
C ASP A 139 15.00 27.68 -8.63
N VAL A 140 14.18 27.57 -9.67
CA VAL A 140 12.89 28.27 -9.74
C VAL A 140 11.97 27.86 -8.60
N HIS A 141 11.81 26.56 -8.38
CA HIS A 141 10.84 26.05 -7.41
C HIS A 141 11.31 26.13 -5.96
N THR A 142 12.61 26.10 -5.70
CA THR A 142 13.12 26.22 -4.32
C THR A 142 13.36 27.65 -3.89
N ARG A 143 13.50 28.61 -4.85
CA ARG A 143 13.86 30.00 -4.53
C ARG A 143 12.79 31.03 -4.87
N LEU A 144 12.05 30.81 -5.97
CA LEU A 144 11.09 31.82 -6.46
C LEU A 144 9.64 31.45 -6.18
N SER A 145 9.21 30.22 -6.54
CA SER A 145 7.83 29.82 -6.39
C SER A 145 7.50 29.18 -5.03
N GLY A 146 8.49 28.58 -4.37
CA GLY A 146 8.31 27.85 -3.11
C GLY A 146 7.52 26.55 -3.23
N VAL A 147 7.38 26.01 -4.45
CA VAL A 147 6.68 24.71 -4.68
C VAL A 147 7.54 23.55 -4.22
N ALA A 148 8.86 23.66 -4.27
CA ALA A 148 9.78 22.67 -3.72
C ALA A 148 10.53 23.23 -2.50
N ASP A 149 10.71 22.39 -1.50
CA ASP A 149 11.26 22.77 -0.21
C ASP A 149 12.79 22.57 -0.17
N HIS A 150 13.27 21.56 -0.89
CA HIS A 150 14.68 21.17 -0.86
C HIS A 150 15.27 20.99 -2.25
N LEU A 151 16.46 21.59 -2.46
CA LEU A 151 17.27 21.41 -3.69
C LEU A 151 18.33 20.34 -3.47
N ALA A 152 18.18 19.19 -4.11
CA ALA A 152 19.16 18.13 -4.11
C ALA A 152 20.18 18.32 -5.24
N GLN A 153 21.44 17.98 -5.01
CA GLN A 153 22.51 18.11 -6.01
C GLN A 153 22.49 16.96 -7.05
N ASN A 154 21.96 15.81 -6.66
CA ASN A 154 21.83 14.59 -7.48
C ASN A 154 20.85 13.63 -6.81
N ASP A 155 20.58 12.48 -7.46
CA ASP A 155 19.66 11.45 -6.99
C ASP A 155 20.03 10.90 -5.61
N ALA A 156 21.32 10.64 -5.37
CA ALA A 156 21.77 10.11 -4.08
C ALA A 156 21.51 11.11 -2.93
N HIS A 157 21.73 12.39 -3.18
CA HIS A 157 21.42 13.46 -2.23
C HIS A 157 19.90 13.59 -2.03
N ALA A 158 19.11 13.50 -3.09
CA ALA A 158 17.65 13.55 -3.00
C ALA A 158 17.09 12.41 -2.14
N LEU A 159 17.57 11.19 -2.34
CA LEU A 159 17.19 10.03 -1.51
C LEU A 159 17.66 10.16 -0.06
N SER A 160 18.79 10.81 0.20
CA SER A 160 19.25 11.13 1.55
C SER A 160 18.30 12.11 2.24
N LEU A 161 17.91 13.19 1.55
CA LEU A 161 16.94 14.16 2.05
C LEU A 161 15.57 13.53 2.33
N ALA A 162 15.10 12.63 1.45
CA ALA A 162 13.86 11.91 1.68
C ALA A 162 13.92 11.00 2.94
N ARG A 163 15.07 10.34 3.17
CA ARG A 163 15.28 9.57 4.41
C ARG A 163 15.29 10.48 5.65
N GLU A 164 15.87 11.65 5.52
CA GLU A 164 15.93 12.65 6.59
C GLU A 164 14.50 13.17 6.90
N ALA A 165 13.70 13.51 5.89
CA ALA A 165 12.31 13.90 6.04
C ALA A 165 11.51 12.82 6.80
N VAL A 166 11.64 11.54 6.39
CA VAL A 166 10.98 10.43 7.10
C VAL A 166 11.42 10.33 8.56
N SER A 167 12.69 10.56 8.87
CA SER A 167 13.20 10.49 10.25
C SER A 167 12.62 11.56 11.18
N ARG A 168 12.14 12.67 10.60
CA ARG A 168 11.56 13.81 11.33
C ARG A 168 10.06 13.76 11.52
N LEU A 169 9.36 12.77 10.97
CA LEU A 169 7.89 12.66 11.00
C LEU A 169 7.29 12.51 12.42
N ASN A 170 8.11 12.36 13.45
CA ASN A 170 7.67 12.13 14.85
C ASN A 170 6.60 11.04 14.97
N ARG A 171 6.63 10.07 14.05
CA ARG A 171 5.64 9.01 14.00
C ARG A 171 6.00 7.89 14.95
N ARG A 172 5.13 7.63 15.91
CA ARG A 172 5.18 6.41 16.72
C ARG A 172 4.11 5.46 16.19
N LYS A 173 4.49 4.27 15.76
CA LYS A 173 3.55 3.18 15.50
C LYS A 173 3.03 2.72 16.85
N THR A 174 1.87 3.20 17.24
CA THR A 174 1.22 2.69 18.45
C THR A 174 0.55 1.38 18.05
N PRO A 175 0.88 0.25 18.67
CA PRO A 175 0.15 -0.99 18.45
C PRO A 175 -1.33 -0.72 18.78
N GLN A 176 -2.23 -0.93 17.83
CA GLN A 176 -3.67 -0.79 18.07
C GLN A 176 -4.26 -2.00 18.79
N ALA A 177 -3.43 -2.99 19.13
CA ALA A 177 -3.83 -4.23 19.76
C ALA A 177 -3.38 -4.27 21.22
N ASN A 178 -4.21 -4.85 22.09
CA ASN A 178 -3.83 -5.16 23.47
C ASN A 178 -2.83 -6.32 23.45
N LEU A 179 -1.57 -6.01 23.65
CA LEU A 179 -0.52 -7.02 23.73
C LEU A 179 -0.51 -7.65 25.13
N ILE A 180 -0.36 -8.97 25.16
CA ILE A 180 -0.11 -9.74 26.38
C ILE A 180 1.29 -10.36 26.32
N PRO A 181 1.86 -10.84 27.43
CA PRO A 181 3.11 -11.60 27.36
C PRO A 181 2.98 -12.83 26.45
N ALA A 182 3.89 -12.95 25.50
CA ALA A 182 3.94 -14.11 24.60
C ALA A 182 4.16 -15.40 25.39
N ARG A 183 3.52 -16.46 25.00
CA ARG A 183 3.67 -17.80 25.57
C ARG A 183 3.93 -18.81 24.44
N PRO A 184 4.95 -19.66 24.54
CA PRO A 184 5.16 -20.67 23.51
C PRO A 184 3.93 -21.60 23.43
N PRO A 185 3.63 -22.16 22.25
CA PRO A 185 2.66 -23.22 22.12
C PRO A 185 3.02 -24.42 23.03
N LEU A 186 2.02 -25.17 23.50
CA LEU A 186 2.23 -26.38 24.30
C LEU A 186 2.79 -27.54 23.46
N TYR A 187 2.51 -27.52 22.15
CA TYR A 187 2.99 -28.50 21.19
C TYR A 187 4.11 -27.93 20.34
N ASP A 188 5.10 -28.75 20.00
CA ASP A 188 6.24 -28.31 19.18
C ASP A 188 5.76 -27.90 17.76
N PRO A 189 6.01 -26.66 17.31
CA PRO A 189 5.67 -26.24 15.96
C PRO A 189 6.26 -27.11 14.85
N GLN A 190 7.40 -27.77 15.09
CA GLN A 190 8.01 -28.67 14.11
C GLN A 190 7.17 -29.93 13.85
N GLU A 191 6.30 -30.32 14.76
CA GLU A 191 5.40 -31.45 14.58
C GLU A 191 4.37 -31.23 13.47
N ILE A 192 4.17 -29.99 13.01
CA ILE A 192 3.31 -29.65 11.85
C ILE A 192 3.66 -30.50 10.63
N TYR A 193 4.95 -30.78 10.43
CA TYR A 193 5.40 -31.63 9.32
C TYR A 193 4.92 -33.09 9.44
N GLY A 194 4.57 -33.54 10.63
CA GLY A 194 3.97 -34.86 10.87
C GLY A 194 2.44 -34.87 10.86
N VAL A 195 1.82 -33.72 11.11
CA VAL A 195 0.35 -33.55 11.12
C VAL A 195 -0.19 -33.43 9.70
N ILE A 196 0.49 -32.68 8.84
CA ILE A 196 0.07 -32.47 7.45
C ILE A 196 0.46 -33.71 6.63
N PRO A 197 -0.52 -34.45 6.06
CA PRO A 197 -0.19 -35.62 5.25
C PRO A 197 0.48 -35.21 3.94
N SER A 198 1.45 -36.00 3.49
CA SER A 198 2.12 -35.81 2.18
C SER A 198 1.17 -36.04 0.99
N ASP A 199 0.12 -36.82 1.17
CA ASP A 199 -0.97 -37.00 0.20
C ASP A 199 -2.05 -35.96 0.44
N THR A 200 -2.15 -34.97 -0.43
CA THR A 200 -3.11 -33.85 -0.35
C THR A 200 -4.58 -34.26 -0.41
N ARG A 201 -4.88 -35.53 -0.75
CA ARG A 201 -6.24 -36.07 -0.74
C ARG A 201 -6.67 -36.54 0.65
N LYS A 202 -5.76 -36.67 1.58
CA LYS A 202 -6.05 -37.08 2.95
C LYS A 202 -6.42 -35.85 3.77
N PRO A 203 -7.59 -35.87 4.42
CA PRO A 203 -7.96 -34.79 5.32
C PRO A 203 -7.11 -34.82 6.59
N TYR A 204 -6.93 -33.67 7.20
CA TYR A 204 -6.37 -33.49 8.54
C TYR A 204 -7.22 -32.48 9.31
N ASP A 205 -7.14 -32.51 10.63
CA ASP A 205 -7.86 -31.54 11.47
C ASP A 205 -6.98 -30.28 11.61
N VAL A 206 -7.50 -29.14 11.16
CA VAL A 206 -6.79 -27.86 11.22
C VAL A 206 -6.56 -27.37 12.66
N HIS A 207 -7.32 -27.86 13.63
CA HIS A 207 -7.08 -27.54 15.05
C HIS A 207 -5.70 -27.99 15.51
N GLU A 208 -5.16 -29.08 14.95
CA GLU A 208 -3.82 -29.56 15.23
C GLU A 208 -2.74 -28.57 14.75
N ILE A 209 -2.99 -27.88 13.65
CA ILE A 209 -2.10 -26.81 13.16
C ILE A 209 -2.20 -25.58 14.08
N ILE A 210 -3.43 -25.14 14.37
CA ILE A 210 -3.69 -23.98 15.22
C ILE A 210 -3.02 -24.16 16.59
N ALA A 211 -3.17 -25.35 17.19
CA ALA A 211 -2.59 -25.65 18.50
C ALA A 211 -1.05 -25.54 18.55
N ARG A 212 -0.36 -25.65 17.40
CA ARG A 212 1.09 -25.53 17.27
C ARG A 212 1.56 -24.14 16.87
N LEU A 213 0.63 -23.23 16.58
CA LEU A 213 0.94 -21.86 16.16
C LEU A 213 0.60 -20.81 17.22
N VAL A 214 -0.44 -21.05 18.02
CA VAL A 214 -0.97 -20.03 18.93
C VAL A 214 -0.37 -20.13 20.32
N ASP A 215 -0.30 -19.01 21.00
CA ASP A 215 0.23 -18.88 22.36
C ASP A 215 -0.49 -19.83 23.34
N GLY A 216 0.31 -20.65 24.06
CA GLY A 216 -0.20 -21.61 25.00
C GLY A 216 -1.16 -22.64 24.42
N SER A 217 -1.23 -22.76 23.10
CA SER A 217 -2.22 -23.58 22.37
C SER A 217 -3.67 -23.23 22.71
N GLU A 218 -3.93 -21.99 23.15
CA GLU A 218 -5.24 -21.51 23.54
C GLU A 218 -5.97 -20.93 22.33
N PHE A 219 -7.07 -21.55 21.94
CA PHE A 219 -7.91 -21.14 20.83
C PHE A 219 -9.36 -21.03 21.25
N HIS A 220 -9.97 -19.87 21.06
CA HIS A 220 -11.38 -19.65 21.36
C HIS A 220 -12.21 -19.74 20.08
N GLU A 221 -12.76 -20.91 19.78
CA GLU A 221 -13.49 -21.15 18.55
C GLU A 221 -14.86 -20.43 18.54
N PHE A 222 -15.11 -19.76 17.43
CA PHE A 222 -16.37 -19.08 17.15
C PHE A 222 -17.31 -19.98 16.37
N LYS A 223 -18.55 -20.16 16.87
CA LYS A 223 -19.57 -21.00 16.25
C LYS A 223 -19.09 -22.43 15.94
N ALA A 224 -18.42 -23.10 16.87
CA ALA A 224 -17.84 -24.43 16.70
C ALA A 224 -18.82 -25.45 16.09
N ARG A 225 -20.13 -25.34 16.41
CA ARG A 225 -21.18 -26.28 15.97
C ARG A 225 -21.85 -25.92 14.65
N PHE A 226 -21.55 -24.74 14.07
CA PHE A 226 -22.15 -24.25 12.82
C PHE A 226 -21.06 -24.09 11.77
N GLY A 227 -21.30 -24.64 10.56
CA GLY A 227 -20.31 -24.58 9.48
C GLY A 227 -18.96 -25.19 9.88
N SER A 228 -18.97 -26.43 10.39
CA SER A 228 -17.80 -27.10 11.00
C SER A 228 -16.63 -27.34 10.02
N THR A 229 -16.87 -27.21 8.72
CA THR A 229 -15.82 -27.32 7.69
C THR A 229 -14.99 -26.04 7.52
N LEU A 230 -15.32 -24.97 8.26
CA LEU A 230 -14.51 -23.77 8.43
C LEU A 230 -14.34 -23.51 9.93
N VAL A 231 -13.10 -23.49 10.39
CA VAL A 231 -12.74 -23.16 11.77
C VAL A 231 -12.46 -21.66 11.85
N CYS A 232 -13.17 -20.96 12.72
CA CYS A 232 -12.97 -19.54 12.97
C CYS A 232 -12.81 -19.34 14.48
N GLY A 233 -11.89 -18.51 14.92
CA GLY A 233 -11.73 -18.24 16.34
C GLY A 233 -10.68 -17.19 16.67
N PHE A 234 -10.60 -16.83 17.94
CA PHE A 234 -9.65 -15.86 18.46
C PHE A 234 -8.53 -16.56 19.23
N ALA A 235 -7.33 -16.07 19.05
CA ALA A 235 -6.14 -16.56 19.73
C ALA A 235 -5.15 -15.41 19.95
N HIS A 236 -3.97 -15.72 20.47
CA HIS A 236 -2.80 -14.84 20.47
C HIS A 236 -1.65 -15.53 19.75
N ILE A 237 -0.84 -14.77 19.03
CA ILE A 237 0.43 -15.21 18.44
C ILE A 237 1.48 -14.16 18.85
N GLU A 238 2.52 -14.59 19.53
CA GLU A 238 3.57 -13.71 20.10
C GLU A 238 2.96 -12.56 20.95
N GLY A 239 1.93 -12.87 21.72
CA GLY A 239 1.21 -11.91 22.54
C GLY A 239 0.24 -11.00 21.79
N MET A 240 0.14 -11.08 20.48
CA MET A 240 -0.76 -10.27 19.66
C MET A 240 -2.10 -10.97 19.49
N PRO A 241 -3.24 -10.31 19.74
CA PRO A 241 -4.54 -10.90 19.47
C PRO A 241 -4.74 -11.07 17.96
N VAL A 242 -5.17 -12.24 17.55
CA VAL A 242 -5.44 -12.58 16.15
C VAL A 242 -6.78 -13.28 15.99
N GLY A 243 -7.45 -13.04 14.87
CA GLY A 243 -8.55 -13.85 14.39
C GLY A 243 -8.00 -14.88 13.40
N ILE A 244 -8.35 -16.13 13.57
CA ILE A 244 -7.93 -17.22 12.69
C ILE A 244 -9.14 -17.71 11.91
N VAL A 245 -8.98 -17.81 10.58
CA VAL A 245 -9.93 -18.44 9.66
C VAL A 245 -9.19 -19.56 8.96
N ALA A 246 -9.60 -20.79 9.21
CA ALA A 246 -8.90 -21.96 8.69
C ALA A 246 -9.87 -22.95 8.05
N ASN A 247 -9.51 -23.45 6.88
CA ASN A 247 -10.31 -24.42 6.16
C ASN A 247 -10.15 -25.82 6.77
N ASN A 248 -11.27 -26.47 7.07
CA ASN A 248 -11.29 -27.83 7.65
C ASN A 248 -12.18 -28.79 6.81
N GLY A 249 -12.23 -28.56 5.51
CA GLY A 249 -12.99 -29.37 4.56
C GLY A 249 -13.63 -28.55 3.45
N VAL A 250 -14.70 -29.06 2.86
CA VAL A 250 -15.42 -28.38 1.78
C VAL A 250 -16.17 -27.17 2.30
N LEU A 251 -16.06 -26.06 1.60
CA LEU A 251 -16.73 -24.81 1.97
C LEU A 251 -18.21 -24.87 1.54
N PHE A 252 -19.09 -25.05 2.52
CA PHE A 252 -20.55 -25.00 2.32
C PHE A 252 -21.10 -23.59 2.62
N SER A 253 -22.39 -23.37 2.34
CA SER A 253 -23.06 -22.08 2.58
C SER A 253 -22.98 -21.63 4.04
N GLU A 254 -23.14 -22.56 4.98
CA GLU A 254 -23.05 -22.32 6.43
C GLU A 254 -21.63 -21.90 6.83
N SER A 255 -20.62 -22.52 6.22
CA SER A 255 -19.22 -22.19 6.46
C SER A 255 -18.91 -20.78 5.93
N ALA A 256 -19.40 -20.41 4.75
CA ALA A 256 -19.26 -19.06 4.20
C ALA A 256 -19.96 -18.02 5.08
N GLN A 257 -21.17 -18.30 5.58
CA GLN A 257 -21.88 -17.40 6.51
C GLN A 257 -21.13 -17.24 7.84
N LYS A 258 -20.55 -18.34 8.40
CA LYS A 258 -19.71 -18.31 9.60
C LYS A 258 -18.49 -17.42 9.37
N GLY A 259 -17.80 -17.62 8.25
CA GLY A 259 -16.63 -16.84 7.87
C GLY A 259 -16.94 -15.35 7.72
N ALA A 260 -17.98 -15.01 6.97
CA ALA A 260 -18.41 -13.63 6.78
C ALA A 260 -18.69 -12.92 8.12
N HIS A 261 -19.50 -13.54 8.99
CA HIS A 261 -19.78 -12.97 10.31
C HIS A 261 -18.52 -12.84 11.18
N PHE A 262 -17.62 -13.81 11.14
CA PHE A 262 -16.38 -13.74 11.91
C PHE A 262 -15.46 -12.62 11.42
N ILE A 263 -15.38 -12.44 10.11
CA ILE A 263 -14.62 -11.33 9.49
C ILE A 263 -15.17 -9.98 9.95
N GLU A 264 -16.50 -9.80 9.95
CA GLU A 264 -17.12 -8.57 10.45
C GLU A 264 -16.76 -8.30 11.91
N LEU A 265 -16.79 -9.34 12.78
CA LEU A 265 -16.40 -9.20 14.19
C LEU A 265 -14.92 -8.78 14.34
N CYS A 266 -14.02 -9.37 13.56
CA CYS A 266 -12.61 -8.98 13.57
C CYS A 266 -12.42 -7.52 13.16
N CYS A 267 -13.11 -7.08 12.09
CA CYS A 267 -13.09 -5.70 11.64
C CYS A 267 -13.61 -4.72 12.71
N GLN A 268 -14.76 -5.02 13.31
CA GLN A 268 -15.35 -4.19 14.38
C GLN A 268 -14.44 -4.07 15.60
N ARG A 269 -13.76 -5.17 15.95
CA ARG A 269 -12.85 -5.24 17.10
C ARG A 269 -11.43 -4.80 16.78
N LYS A 270 -11.13 -4.48 15.51
CA LYS A 270 -9.79 -4.14 15.01
C LYS A 270 -8.75 -5.21 15.34
N ILE A 271 -9.15 -6.49 15.24
CA ILE A 271 -8.29 -7.64 15.46
C ILE A 271 -7.72 -8.08 14.11
N PRO A 272 -6.38 -8.14 13.94
CA PRO A 272 -5.75 -8.69 12.75
C PRO A 272 -6.19 -10.13 12.48
N ARG A 273 -6.24 -10.55 11.22
CA ARG A 273 -6.59 -11.90 10.83
C ARG A 273 -5.42 -12.61 10.18
N SER A 274 -5.31 -13.89 10.47
CA SER A 274 -4.55 -14.84 9.68
C SER A 274 -5.51 -15.73 8.92
N GLU A 275 -5.30 -15.89 7.63
CA GLU A 275 -6.09 -16.77 6.76
C GLU A 275 -5.17 -17.88 6.26
N GLU A 276 -5.51 -19.12 6.59
CA GLU A 276 -4.79 -20.30 6.12
C GLU A 276 -5.46 -20.83 4.86
N HIS A 277 -4.83 -20.58 3.72
CA HIS A 277 -5.35 -20.96 2.41
C HIS A 277 -4.98 -22.38 2.00
N THR A 278 -5.99 -23.20 1.81
CA THR A 278 -5.90 -24.39 0.95
C THR A 278 -6.85 -24.30 -0.26
N SER A 279 -7.60 -23.21 -0.40
CA SER A 279 -8.74 -23.11 -1.33
C SER A 279 -8.40 -22.63 -2.73
N GLU A 280 -7.20 -22.13 -3.02
CA GLU A 280 -6.84 -21.66 -4.36
C GLU A 280 -6.88 -22.75 -5.44
N LEU A 281 -6.77 -24.01 -5.04
CA LEU A 281 -6.82 -25.13 -5.98
C LEU A 281 -8.24 -25.63 -6.28
N GLN A 282 -9.26 -25.21 -5.53
CA GLN A 282 -10.64 -25.68 -5.72
C GLN A 282 -11.56 -24.66 -6.40
N SER A 283 -11.19 -23.39 -6.48
CA SER A 283 -12.04 -22.36 -7.06
C SER A 283 -11.61 -21.96 -8.46
N ARG A 284 -11.75 -22.84 -9.44
CA ARG A 284 -11.78 -22.37 -10.85
C ARG A 284 -13.07 -21.65 -11.22
N GLU A 285 -14.07 -21.62 -10.34
CA GLU A 285 -15.40 -21.07 -10.66
C GLU A 285 -16.04 -20.19 -9.57
N THR A 286 -15.41 -19.91 -8.46
CA THR A 286 -15.99 -18.99 -7.47
C THR A 286 -14.96 -17.98 -7.00
N ILE A 287 -15.26 -16.78 -7.34
CA ILE A 287 -14.64 -15.50 -7.05
C ILE A 287 -14.00 -15.49 -5.66
N SER A 288 -12.66 -15.38 -5.69
CA SER A 288 -11.87 -14.98 -4.56
C SER A 288 -12.22 -13.54 -4.17
N TYR A 289 -12.70 -13.34 -2.99
CA TYR A 289 -12.48 -12.10 -2.28
C TYR A 289 -11.39 -12.34 -1.25
N ALA A 290 -10.17 -12.23 -1.70
CA ALA A 290 -9.08 -11.90 -0.80
C ALA A 290 -9.36 -10.48 -0.31
N VAL A 291 -9.68 -10.32 0.93
CA VAL A 291 -9.80 -9.02 1.57
C VAL A 291 -8.82 -9.00 2.73
N PHE A 292 -7.95 -8.14 2.67
CA PHE A 292 -6.74 -7.56 3.27
C PHE A 292 -6.76 -7.34 4.75
#